data_a581b32a24013e6f4437615057c9c88a
#
_entry.id   a581b32a24013e6f4437615057c9c88a
#
_cell.length_a   1.000
_cell.length_b   1.000
_cell.length_c   1.000
_cell.angle_alpha   90.00
_cell.angle_beta   90.00
_cell.angle_gamma   90.00
#
_symmetry.space_group_name_H-M   'P 1'
#
loop_
_entity.id
_entity.type
_entity.pdbx_description
1 polymer ?
#
loop_
_entity_poly.entity_id
_entity_poly.type
_entity_poly.pdbx_seq_one_letter_code
_entity_poly.pdbx_strand_id
1 'polypeptide(L)'
;MKILIDNADIQEIKKAYEYFPITGVTCNPTILKRTGRNPYDVLKEIREFIGADGDLHVQVVSAKAEDMVVEAHKIQEVLGKNTYIKIPVVREGLKAMKLLQAEGANITGTAIYNQMQGY
;
A
#
# COMPACT_ATOMS: atom_id res chain seq x y z
N MET A 1 15.30 -8.58 -9.00
CA MET A 1 13.85 -8.90 -9.02
C MET A 1 13.23 -8.59 -7.66
N LYS A 2 12.07 -7.98 -7.66
CA LYS A 2 11.36 -7.70 -6.42
C LYS A 2 10.24 -8.70 -6.24
N ILE A 3 10.16 -9.29 -5.06
CA ILE A 3 9.09 -10.22 -4.72
C ILE A 3 8.31 -9.61 -3.56
N LEU A 4 7.03 -9.34 -3.80
CA LEU A 4 6.15 -8.74 -2.80
C LEU A 4 5.11 -9.74 -2.36
N ILE A 5 4.80 -9.74 -1.07
CA ILE A 5 3.75 -10.61 -0.54
C ILE A 5 2.52 -9.76 -0.24
N ASP A 6 1.37 -10.23 -0.68
CA ASP A 6 0.09 -9.53 -0.50
C ASP A 6 -0.62 -10.15 0.71
N ASN A 7 -0.35 -9.63 1.88
CA ASN A 7 -0.87 -10.17 3.13
C ASN A 7 -0.83 -9.10 4.22
N ALA A 8 -1.64 -9.27 5.25
CA ALA A 8 -1.65 -8.41 6.42
C ALA A 8 -1.47 -9.20 7.72
N ASP A 9 -1.34 -10.52 7.63
CA ASP A 9 -1.11 -11.35 8.80
C ASP A 9 0.39 -11.39 9.08
N ILE A 10 0.81 -10.78 10.19
CA ILE A 10 2.22 -10.66 10.51
C ILE A 10 2.91 -12.02 10.65
N GLN A 11 2.21 -13.02 11.14
CA GLN A 11 2.79 -14.36 11.30
C GLN A 11 3.07 -15.00 9.94
N GLU A 12 2.15 -14.85 9.00
CA GLU A 12 2.34 -15.36 7.65
C GLU A 12 3.43 -14.60 6.91
N ILE A 13 3.52 -13.29 7.13
CA ILE A 13 4.56 -12.46 6.54
C ILE A 13 5.94 -12.92 7.04
N LYS A 14 6.06 -13.16 8.33
CA LYS A 14 7.32 -13.64 8.91
C LYS A 14 7.73 -14.98 8.34
N LYS A 15 6.76 -15.89 8.15
CA LYS A 15 7.05 -17.19 7.54
C LYS A 15 7.52 -17.05 6.09
N ALA A 16 6.87 -16.16 5.34
CA ALA A 16 7.24 -15.93 3.94
C ALA A 16 8.67 -15.39 3.84
N TYR A 17 9.04 -14.47 4.72
CA TYR A 17 10.39 -13.90 4.75
C TYR A 17 11.43 -14.95 5.10
N GLU A 18 11.04 -15.94 5.89
CA GLU A 18 11.97 -17.01 6.27
C GLU A 18 12.29 -17.94 5.09
N TYR A 19 11.29 -18.21 4.26
CA TYR A 19 11.46 -19.20 3.18
C TYR A 19 11.69 -18.61 1.80
N PHE A 20 11.37 -17.35 1.59
CA PHE A 20 11.45 -16.73 0.26
C PHE A 20 12.19 -15.39 0.31
N PRO A 21 12.83 -14.97 -0.79
CA PRO A 21 13.52 -13.68 -0.84
C PRO A 21 12.53 -12.54 -1.04
N ILE A 22 11.66 -12.34 -0.05
CA ILE A 22 10.64 -11.29 -0.10
C ILE A 22 11.29 -9.91 0.09
N THR A 23 10.92 -8.95 -0.73
CA THR A 23 11.48 -7.60 -0.66
C THR A 23 10.49 -6.58 -0.11
N GLY A 24 9.23 -6.93 0.00
CA GLY A 24 8.23 -6.01 0.53
C GLY A 24 6.87 -6.64 0.70
N VAL A 25 5.93 -5.84 1.18
CA VAL A 25 4.58 -6.27 1.48
C VAL A 25 3.57 -5.32 0.83
N THR A 26 2.50 -5.86 0.29
CA THR A 26 1.39 -5.07 -0.22
C THR A 26 0.16 -5.36 0.60
N CYS A 27 -0.61 -4.33 0.93
CA CYS A 27 -1.84 -4.47 1.69
C CYS A 27 -2.95 -3.70 1.00
N ASN A 28 -4.13 -4.28 0.93
CA ASN A 28 -5.30 -3.59 0.43
C ASN A 28 -6.38 -3.55 1.52
N PRO A 29 -7.43 -2.73 1.36
CA PRO A 29 -8.45 -2.58 2.40
C PRO A 29 -9.13 -3.88 2.81
N THR A 30 -9.37 -4.77 1.85
CA THR A 30 -10.04 -6.04 2.13
C THR A 30 -9.19 -6.92 3.04
N ILE A 31 -7.91 -7.01 2.74
CA ILE A 31 -6.98 -7.81 3.52
C ILE A 31 -6.84 -7.24 4.94
N LEU A 32 -6.71 -5.93 5.05
CA LEU A 32 -6.60 -5.26 6.35
C LEU A 32 -7.86 -5.45 7.18
N LYS A 33 -9.02 -5.40 6.54
CA LYS A 33 -10.30 -5.56 7.23
C LYS A 33 -10.44 -6.95 7.85
N ARG A 34 -9.88 -7.96 7.20
CA ARG A 34 -9.95 -9.34 7.70
C ARG A 34 -9.22 -9.52 9.02
N THR A 35 -8.29 -8.65 9.36
CA THR A 35 -7.54 -8.77 10.61
C THR A 35 -8.40 -8.44 11.83
N GLY A 36 -9.48 -7.68 11.66
CA GLY A 36 -10.32 -7.24 12.76
C GLY A 36 -9.65 -6.21 13.65
N ARG A 37 -8.48 -5.72 13.27
CA ARG A 37 -7.71 -4.74 14.03
C ARG A 37 -7.72 -3.40 13.31
N ASN A 38 -7.27 -2.35 14.00
CA ASN A 38 -7.11 -1.04 13.37
C ASN A 38 -6.09 -1.17 12.25
N PRO A 39 -6.42 -0.76 11.00
CA PRO A 39 -5.50 -0.91 9.87
C PRO A 39 -4.13 -0.27 10.09
N TYR A 40 -4.08 0.88 10.74
CA TYR A 40 -2.79 1.55 10.96
C TYR A 40 -1.92 0.81 11.97
N ASP A 41 -2.54 0.15 12.96
CA ASP A 41 -1.78 -0.66 13.92
C ASP A 41 -1.15 -1.85 13.22
N VAL A 42 -1.90 -2.50 12.35
CA VAL A 42 -1.40 -3.64 11.56
C VAL A 42 -0.26 -3.18 10.64
N LEU A 43 -0.47 -2.06 9.95
CA LEU A 43 0.53 -1.52 9.03
C LEU A 43 1.82 -1.10 9.75
N LYS A 44 1.70 -0.53 10.94
CA LYS A 44 2.88 -0.18 11.75
C LYS A 44 3.67 -1.42 12.14
N GLU A 45 2.98 -2.49 12.52
CA GLU A 45 3.61 -3.75 12.85
C GLU A 45 4.40 -4.31 11.68
N ILE A 46 3.79 -4.27 10.49
CA ILE A 46 4.43 -4.72 9.26
C ILE A 46 5.66 -3.85 8.94
N ARG A 47 5.51 -2.53 9.02
CA ARG A 47 6.62 -1.62 8.76
C ARG A 47 7.78 -1.87 9.71
N GLU A 48 7.48 -2.10 10.98
CA GLU A 48 8.48 -2.37 11.98
C GLU A 48 9.24 -3.67 11.67
N PHE A 49 8.53 -4.69 11.22
CA PHE A 49 9.15 -5.96 10.88
C PHE A 49 10.04 -5.87 9.62
N ILE A 50 9.54 -5.24 8.56
CA ILE A 50 10.31 -5.18 7.30
C ILE A 50 11.37 -4.09 7.30
N GLY A 51 11.32 -3.18 8.26
CA GLY A 51 12.28 -2.08 8.37
C GLY A 51 11.99 -0.91 7.45
N ALA A 52 12.74 0.18 7.62
CA ALA A 52 12.54 1.40 6.84
C ALA A 52 12.84 1.22 5.36
N ASP A 53 13.72 0.27 5.02
CA ASP A 53 14.12 0.05 3.63
C ASP A 53 13.22 -0.96 2.89
N GLY A 54 12.34 -1.64 3.61
CA GLY A 54 11.43 -2.59 2.97
C GLY A 54 10.35 -1.87 2.18
N ASP A 55 9.92 -2.46 1.08
CA ASP A 55 8.85 -1.88 0.26
C ASP A 55 7.49 -2.21 0.88
N LEU A 56 6.76 -1.19 1.28
CA LEU A 56 5.40 -1.35 1.79
C LEU A 56 4.46 -0.56 0.89
N HIS A 57 3.46 -1.24 0.35
CA HIS A 57 2.47 -0.64 -0.53
C HIS A 57 1.12 -0.64 0.16
N VAL A 58 0.52 0.52 0.31
CA VAL A 58 -0.77 0.68 1.00
C VAL A 58 -1.75 1.37 0.08
N GLN A 59 -2.91 0.77 -0.09
CA GLN A 59 -3.93 1.32 -0.98
C GLN A 59 -4.83 2.31 -0.26
N VAL A 60 -5.11 3.46 -0.93
CA VAL A 60 -6.06 4.43 -0.41
C VAL A 60 -7.48 3.91 -0.65
N VAL A 61 -8.40 4.27 0.23
CA VAL A 61 -9.78 3.80 0.16
C VAL A 61 -10.78 4.90 -0.18
N SER A 62 -10.37 6.16 -0.14
CA SER A 62 -11.26 7.28 -0.40
C SER A 62 -11.70 7.30 -1.86
N ALA A 63 -12.85 7.91 -2.13
CA ALA A 63 -13.41 7.96 -3.46
C ALA A 63 -13.04 9.22 -4.24
N LYS A 64 -12.71 10.29 -3.53
CA LYS A 64 -12.39 11.58 -4.14
C LYS A 64 -10.90 11.88 -4.09
N ALA A 65 -10.40 12.57 -5.11
CA ALA A 65 -8.98 12.90 -5.21
C ALA A 65 -8.45 13.63 -3.99
N GLU A 66 -9.18 14.62 -3.49
CA GLU A 66 -8.78 15.41 -2.34
C GLU A 66 -8.62 14.54 -1.10
N ASP A 67 -9.57 13.62 -0.89
CA ASP A 67 -9.54 12.73 0.25
C ASP A 67 -8.43 11.69 0.11
N MET A 68 -8.14 11.26 -1.11
CA MET A 68 -7.03 10.34 -1.38
C MET A 68 -5.70 10.98 -1.02
N VAL A 69 -5.54 12.27 -1.32
CA VAL A 69 -4.32 13.01 -0.99
C VAL A 69 -4.15 13.13 0.53
N VAL A 70 -5.22 13.43 1.24
CA VAL A 70 -5.18 13.52 2.71
C VAL A 70 -4.83 12.15 3.30
N GLU A 71 -5.44 11.10 2.79
CA GLU A 71 -5.19 9.74 3.23
C GLU A 71 -3.73 9.34 2.97
N ALA A 72 -3.21 9.69 1.79
CA ALA A 72 -1.82 9.41 1.45
C ALA A 72 -0.85 10.12 2.39
N HIS A 73 -1.13 11.38 2.74
CA HIS A 73 -0.30 12.13 3.67
C HIS A 73 -0.28 11.46 5.05
N LYS A 74 -1.43 10.95 5.48
CA LYS A 74 -1.52 10.25 6.75
C LYS A 74 -0.72 8.95 6.74
N ILE A 75 -0.80 8.21 5.64
CA ILE A 75 -0.03 6.98 5.46
C ILE A 75 1.47 7.28 5.55
N GLN A 76 1.91 8.33 4.86
CA GLN A 76 3.32 8.74 4.89
C GLN A 76 3.77 9.18 6.28
N GLU A 77 2.90 9.88 6.98
CA GLU A 77 3.21 10.36 8.33
C GLU A 77 3.37 9.21 9.32
N VAL A 78 2.48 8.21 9.21
CA VAL A 78 2.47 7.08 10.14
C VAL A 78 3.52 6.04 9.78
N LEU A 79 3.72 5.76 8.49
CA LEU A 79 4.53 4.64 8.02
C LEU A 79 5.84 5.03 7.35
N GLY A 80 6.07 6.33 7.14
CA GLY A 80 7.28 6.80 6.50
C GLY A 80 7.04 7.28 5.08
N LYS A 81 7.82 8.27 4.65
CA LYS A 81 7.65 8.87 3.32
C LYS A 81 7.99 7.95 2.17
N ASN A 82 8.75 6.90 2.44
CA ASN A 82 9.12 5.93 1.41
C ASN A 82 8.05 4.86 1.18
N THR A 83 6.93 4.93 1.92
CA THR A 83 5.82 4.02 1.71
C THR A 83 5.17 4.30 0.36
N TYR A 84 4.90 3.25 -0.41
CA TYR A 84 4.25 3.38 -1.70
C TYR A 84 2.74 3.48 -1.52
N ILE A 85 2.15 4.49 -2.13
CA ILE A 85 0.70 4.73 -2.06
C ILE A 85 0.07 4.10 -3.30
N LYS A 86 -0.78 3.10 -3.12
CA LYS A 86 -1.48 2.47 -4.23
C LYS A 86 -2.78 3.23 -4.47
N ILE A 87 -2.93 3.75 -5.67
CA ILE A 87 -4.09 4.57 -6.03
C ILE A 87 -4.81 3.92 -7.22
N PRO A 88 -6.14 3.75 -7.16
CA PRO A 88 -6.86 3.14 -8.26
C PRO A 88 -6.81 4.01 -9.51
N VAL A 89 -6.61 3.39 -10.67
CA VAL A 89 -6.53 4.09 -11.94
C VAL A 89 -7.94 4.38 -12.44
N VAL A 90 -8.56 5.35 -11.79
CA VAL A 90 -9.87 5.90 -12.15
C VAL A 90 -9.72 7.42 -12.20
N ARG A 91 -10.72 8.12 -12.64
CA ARG A 91 -10.65 9.58 -12.82
C ARG A 91 -10.14 10.31 -11.58
N GLU A 92 -10.73 10.04 -10.41
CA GLU A 92 -10.31 10.70 -9.17
C GLU A 92 -8.93 10.23 -8.73
N GLY A 93 -8.61 8.96 -8.98
CA GLY A 93 -7.29 8.43 -8.69
C GLY A 93 -6.20 9.10 -9.52
N LEU A 94 -6.48 9.35 -10.80
CA LEU A 94 -5.52 10.05 -11.67
C LEU A 94 -5.25 11.46 -11.20
N LYS A 95 -6.27 12.16 -10.72
CA LYS A 95 -6.10 13.49 -10.13
C LYS A 95 -5.22 13.44 -8.89
N ALA A 96 -5.50 12.48 -8.00
CA ALA A 96 -4.73 12.32 -6.78
C ALA A 96 -3.26 12.00 -7.09
N MET A 97 -3.03 11.11 -8.07
CA MET A 97 -1.68 10.76 -8.48
C MET A 97 -0.89 11.97 -8.97
N LYS A 98 -1.55 12.83 -9.75
CA LYS A 98 -0.90 14.03 -10.26
C LYS A 98 -0.47 14.96 -9.12
N LEU A 99 -1.36 15.16 -8.15
CA LEU A 99 -1.08 16.02 -7.01
C LEU A 99 0.04 15.46 -6.14
N LEU A 100 -0.01 14.17 -5.86
CA LEU A 100 1.00 13.52 -5.01
C LEU A 100 2.35 13.41 -5.71
N GLN A 101 2.33 13.18 -7.01
CA GLN A 101 3.57 13.08 -7.77
C GLN A 101 4.32 14.41 -7.76
N ALA A 102 3.58 15.53 -7.79
CA ALA A 102 4.19 16.85 -7.70
C ALA A 102 4.90 17.06 -6.36
N GLU A 103 4.52 16.31 -5.33
CA GLU A 103 5.14 16.37 -4.02
C GLU A 103 6.30 15.39 -3.86
N GLY A 104 6.54 14.57 -4.88
CA GLY A 104 7.59 13.56 -4.81
C GLY A 104 7.20 12.28 -4.09
N ALA A 105 5.90 12.02 -3.90
CA ALA A 105 5.44 10.81 -3.23
C ALA A 105 5.69 9.55 -4.10
N ASN A 106 5.94 8.43 -3.45
CA ASN A 106 6.06 7.16 -4.14
C ASN A 106 4.65 6.62 -4.41
N ILE A 107 4.29 6.49 -5.67
CA ILE A 107 2.94 6.12 -6.07
C ILE A 107 2.94 4.88 -6.94
N THR A 108 1.97 4.00 -6.71
CA THR A 108 1.75 2.83 -7.55
C THR A 108 0.30 2.87 -8.04
N GLY A 109 0.13 2.83 -9.35
CA GLY A 109 -1.21 2.76 -9.92
C GLY A 109 -1.77 1.35 -9.77
N THR A 110 -2.96 1.25 -9.18
CA THR A 110 -3.63 -0.03 -9.06
C THR A 110 -4.47 -0.26 -10.30
N ALA A 111 -4.16 -1.33 -10.95
CA ALA A 111 -4.77 -1.60 -12.22
C ALA A 111 -6.16 -2.16 -12.10
N ILE A 112 -7.10 -1.29 -12.15
CA ILE A 112 -8.46 -1.71 -12.14
C ILE A 112 -8.80 -2.49 -13.37
N TYR A 113 -8.15 -2.15 -14.48
CA TYR A 113 -8.38 -2.83 -15.71
C TYR A 113 -7.84 -4.24 -15.70
N ASN A 114 -7.23 -4.65 -14.66
CA ASN A 114 -6.76 -6.01 -14.60
C ASN A 114 -7.82 -6.99 -14.88
N GLN A 115 -9.01 -6.64 -14.55
CA GLN A 115 -10.06 -7.56 -14.88
C GLN A 115 -10.45 -7.46 -16.27
N MET A 116 -10.07 -6.41 -16.91
CA MET A 116 -10.43 -6.31 -18.24
C MET A 116 -9.55 -6.99 -19.07
N GLN A 117 -8.58 -7.00 -18.82
CA GLN A 117 -7.81 -7.53 -19.66
C GLN A 117 -7.78 -8.59 -19.56
N GLY A 118 -8.02 -8.58 -19.15
CA GLY A 118 -7.87 -9.40 -19.19
C GLY A 118 -8.09 -9.76 -20.30
N TYR A 119 -8.08 -9.20 -20.64
CA TYR A 119 -8.09 -9.12 -21.42
C TYR A 119 -7.84 -9.43 -21.91
#